data_32d8354b24390240f0f8962aed9a19bb
#
_entry.id   32d8354b24390240f0f8962aed9a19bb
#
_cell.length_a   1.000
_cell.length_b   1.000
_cell.length_c   1.000
_cell.angle_alpha   90.00
_cell.angle_beta   90.00
_cell.angle_gamma   90.00
#
_symmetry.space_group_name_H-M   'P 1'
#
loop_
_entity.id
_entity.type
_entity.pdbx_description
1 polymer ?
#
loop_
_entity_poly.entity_id
_entity_poly.type
_entity_poly.pdbx_seq_one_letter_code
_entity_poly.pdbx_strand_id
1 'polypeptide(L)'
;MSNKNWHAQHLAIPRFEALIAESLEAVGEPGMVPRLLRHLGQALGSHKVVLFCPLPGEGDPLAAHQWGMPDDFLERYARLIQGQDAWSEALERQHEQALARGGSLSQQLIATSALKRSGFYADYLRPLGIDAMVNSIVESSPDGGLHVLAMYNDLGQPEFTPAQFAQLRAATPWVRSLMRAQRR
;
A
#
# COMPACT_ATOMS: atom_id res chain seq x y z
N MET A 1 28.30 -3.66 -22.93
CA MET A 1 27.72 -2.93 -21.79
C MET A 1 26.50 -3.70 -21.35
N SER A 2 26.56 -4.25 -20.47
CA SER A 2 26.70 -4.92 -19.22
C SER A 2 25.36 -5.48 -18.72
N ASN A 3 25.25 -6.79 -18.83
CA ASN A 3 24.10 -7.67 -18.53
C ASN A 3 23.94 -7.94 -17.02
N LYS A 4 24.30 -6.98 -16.13
CA LYS A 4 24.32 -7.19 -14.67
C LYS A 4 22.99 -6.95 -13.95
N ASN A 5 22.00 -6.31 -14.58
CA ASN A 5 20.73 -5.98 -13.92
C ASN A 5 19.65 -7.08 -14.04
N TRP A 6 19.84 -8.08 -14.88
CA TRP A 6 18.88 -9.17 -15.04
C TRP A 6 18.87 -10.13 -13.85
N HIS A 7 20.02 -10.37 -13.23
CA HIS A 7 20.11 -11.31 -12.11
C HIS A 7 19.50 -10.82 -10.80
N ALA A 8 19.43 -9.49 -10.57
CA ALA A 8 18.83 -8.96 -9.35
C ALA A 8 17.27 -9.03 -9.36
N GLN A 9 16.65 -8.97 -10.54
CA GLN A 9 15.20 -9.10 -10.67
C GLN A 9 14.72 -10.55 -10.52
N HIS A 10 15.52 -11.53 -10.92
CA HIS A 10 15.17 -12.96 -10.81
C HIS A 10 15.32 -13.52 -9.39
N LEU A 11 16.10 -12.89 -8.50
CA LEU A 11 16.30 -13.37 -7.13
C LEU A 11 15.09 -13.06 -6.18
N ALA A 12 14.21 -12.15 -6.58
CA ALA A 12 13.00 -11.82 -5.80
C ALA A 12 11.80 -12.77 -6.10
N ILE A 13 11.76 -13.37 -7.28
CA ILE A 13 10.65 -14.20 -7.76
C ILE A 13 10.41 -15.45 -6.88
N PRO A 14 11.41 -16.25 -6.51
CA PRO A 14 11.19 -17.45 -5.70
C PRO A 14 10.61 -17.18 -4.31
N ARG A 15 10.91 -16.02 -3.71
CA ARG A 15 10.33 -15.63 -2.42
C ARG A 15 8.85 -15.29 -2.54
N PHE A 16 8.46 -14.59 -3.60
CA PHE A 16 7.04 -14.28 -3.85
C PHE A 16 6.23 -15.53 -4.20
N GLU A 17 6.77 -16.46 -4.97
CA GLU A 17 6.09 -17.73 -5.31
C GLU A 17 5.77 -18.55 -4.07
N ALA A 18 6.71 -18.70 -3.15
CA ALA A 18 6.49 -19.41 -1.89
C ALA A 18 5.42 -18.72 -1.03
N LEU A 19 5.46 -17.39 -0.93
CA LEU A 19 4.47 -16.58 -0.21
C LEU A 19 3.07 -16.70 -0.81
N ILE A 20 2.98 -16.78 -2.13
CA ILE A 20 1.73 -16.94 -2.85
C ILE A 20 1.16 -18.32 -2.59
N ALA A 21 1.97 -19.38 -2.69
CA ALA A 21 1.55 -20.75 -2.43
C ALA A 21 1.00 -20.89 -0.99
N GLU A 22 1.73 -20.41 0.01
CA GLU A 22 1.30 -20.40 1.41
C GLU A 22 -0.01 -19.61 1.61
N SER A 23 -0.14 -18.47 0.92
CA SER A 23 -1.35 -17.64 1.02
C SER A 23 -2.55 -18.27 0.32
N LEU A 24 -2.34 -19.03 -0.76
CA LEU A 24 -3.42 -19.77 -1.45
C LEU A 24 -3.95 -20.91 -0.60
N GLU A 25 -3.08 -21.62 0.13
CA GLU A 25 -3.47 -22.67 1.06
C GLU A 25 -4.31 -22.13 2.23
N ALA A 26 -4.10 -20.88 2.59
CA ALA A 26 -4.79 -20.20 3.69
C ALA A 26 -6.08 -19.46 3.26
N VAL A 27 -6.51 -19.56 2.00
CA VAL A 27 -7.76 -18.93 1.54
C VAL A 27 -8.95 -19.48 2.32
N GLY A 28 -9.79 -18.58 2.84
CA GLY A 28 -10.92 -18.93 3.71
C GLY A 28 -10.57 -18.93 5.19
N GLU A 29 -9.30 -18.88 5.58
CA GLU A 29 -8.91 -18.77 7.00
C GLU A 29 -9.03 -17.33 7.52
N PRO A 30 -9.55 -17.14 8.74
CA PRO A 30 -9.42 -15.87 9.45
C PRO A 30 -7.94 -15.50 9.61
N GLY A 31 -7.57 -14.26 9.25
CA GLY A 31 -6.18 -13.81 9.38
C GLY A 31 -5.27 -14.09 8.17
N MET A 32 -5.77 -14.68 7.09
CA MET A 32 -4.99 -14.85 5.85
C MET A 32 -4.46 -13.50 5.35
N VAL A 33 -5.32 -12.47 5.28
CA VAL A 33 -4.92 -11.15 4.76
C VAL A 33 -3.86 -10.48 5.63
N PRO A 34 -3.97 -10.36 6.95
CA PRO A 34 -2.87 -9.84 7.79
C PRO A 34 -1.55 -10.60 7.65
N ARG A 35 -1.58 -11.94 7.50
CA ARG A 35 -0.37 -12.74 7.24
C ARG A 35 0.27 -12.38 5.90
N LEU A 36 -0.54 -12.27 4.84
CA LEU A 36 -0.08 -11.83 3.53
C LEU A 36 0.59 -10.45 3.61
N LEU A 37 -0.05 -9.48 4.26
CA LEU A 37 0.50 -8.13 4.41
C LEU A 37 1.84 -8.13 5.16
N ARG A 38 1.95 -8.92 6.24
CA ARG A 38 3.21 -9.10 6.98
C ARG A 38 4.32 -9.62 6.08
N HIS A 39 4.05 -10.67 5.32
CA HIS A 39 5.04 -11.28 4.43
C HIS A 39 5.47 -10.32 3.32
N LEU A 40 4.52 -9.61 2.69
CA LEU A 40 4.82 -8.59 1.69
C LEU A 40 5.69 -7.47 2.28
N GLY A 41 5.35 -6.98 3.46
CA GLY A 41 6.14 -5.97 4.14
C GLY A 41 7.56 -6.45 4.41
N GLN A 42 7.75 -7.64 4.98
CA GLN A 42 9.06 -8.23 5.24
C GLN A 42 9.88 -8.42 3.95
N ALA A 43 9.24 -8.87 2.86
CA ALA A 43 9.91 -9.07 1.59
C ALA A 43 10.39 -7.76 0.93
N LEU A 44 9.68 -6.66 1.16
CA LEU A 44 9.94 -5.34 0.57
C LEU A 44 10.58 -4.35 1.55
N GLY A 45 10.89 -4.79 2.78
CA GLY A 45 11.59 -3.99 3.79
C GLY A 45 10.72 -2.92 4.46
N SER A 46 9.39 -3.12 4.50
CA SER A 46 8.46 -2.26 5.23
C SER A 46 7.94 -2.97 6.49
N HIS A 47 7.75 -2.23 7.57
CA HIS A 47 7.13 -2.73 8.81
C HIS A 47 5.67 -2.30 8.98
N LYS A 48 5.14 -1.49 8.06
CA LYS A 48 3.77 -0.98 8.08
C LYS A 48 3.12 -1.17 6.72
N VAL A 49 2.11 -2.01 6.64
CA VAL A 49 1.40 -2.35 5.41
C VAL A 49 -0.10 -2.28 5.63
N VAL A 50 -0.80 -1.62 4.73
CA VAL A 50 -2.26 -1.47 4.78
C VAL A 50 -2.85 -1.80 3.41
N LEU A 51 -3.90 -2.60 3.40
CA LEU A 51 -4.75 -2.82 2.24
C LEU A 51 -6.09 -2.12 2.49
N PHE A 52 -6.29 -1.00 1.84
CA PHE A 52 -7.54 -0.26 1.86
C PHE A 52 -8.52 -0.90 0.89
N CYS A 53 -9.71 -1.20 1.40
CA CYS A 53 -10.81 -1.81 0.66
C CYS A 53 -12.05 -0.92 0.86
N PRO A 54 -12.35 0.05 -0.02
CA PRO A 54 -13.56 0.83 0.10
C PRO A 54 -14.78 -0.10 0.09
N LEU A 55 -15.68 0.11 1.05
CA LEU A 55 -16.95 -0.60 1.11
C LEU A 55 -17.95 0.10 0.18
N PRO A 56 -18.82 -0.64 -0.54
CA PRO A 56 -19.87 -0.03 -1.31
C PRO A 56 -20.96 0.53 -0.37
N GLY A 57 -21.31 1.80 -0.54
CA GLY A 57 -22.39 2.45 0.21
C GLY A 57 -22.08 3.91 0.57
N GLU A 58 -23.12 4.73 0.70
CA GLU A 58 -22.99 6.13 1.14
C GLU A 58 -22.54 6.18 2.61
N GLY A 59 -21.44 6.84 2.88
CA GLY A 59 -20.95 7.10 4.24
C GLY A 59 -20.23 5.93 4.90
N ASP A 60 -19.88 4.89 4.16
CA ASP A 60 -19.21 3.74 4.72
C ASP A 60 -17.76 4.06 5.14
N PRO A 61 -17.38 3.63 6.35
CA PRO A 61 -16.02 3.76 6.79
C PRO A 61 -15.09 2.95 5.87
N LEU A 62 -13.92 3.50 5.62
CA LEU A 62 -12.88 2.84 4.87
C LEU A 62 -12.49 1.53 5.57
N ALA A 63 -12.85 0.37 4.99
CA ALA A 63 -12.38 -0.89 5.50
C ALA A 63 -10.90 -1.05 5.17
N ALA A 64 -10.13 -1.58 6.11
CA ALA A 64 -8.74 -1.88 5.87
C ALA A 64 -8.30 -3.13 6.61
N HIS A 65 -7.41 -3.87 5.96
CA HIS A 65 -6.57 -4.86 6.61
C HIS A 65 -5.18 -4.25 6.82
N GLN A 66 -4.55 -4.55 7.94
CA GLN A 66 -3.28 -3.92 8.27
C GLN A 66 -2.30 -4.89 8.94
N TRP A 67 -1.01 -4.55 8.83
CA TRP A 67 0.08 -5.12 9.62
C TRP A 67 1.05 -4.01 10.02
N GLY A 68 1.39 -3.96 11.31
CA GLY A 68 2.36 -3.00 11.87
C GLY A 68 1.83 -1.59 12.11
N MET A 69 0.53 -1.33 11.89
CA MET A 69 -0.14 -0.09 12.28
C MET A 69 -0.77 -0.24 13.66
N PRO A 70 -0.94 0.85 14.44
CA PRO A 70 -1.76 0.83 15.65
C PRO A 70 -3.20 0.42 15.34
N ASP A 71 -3.86 -0.27 16.28
CA ASP A 71 -5.24 -0.75 16.08
C ASP A 71 -6.24 0.38 15.82
N ASP A 72 -5.97 1.56 16.39
CA ASP A 72 -6.82 2.74 16.26
C ASP A 72 -6.49 3.66 15.07
N PHE A 73 -5.60 3.22 14.14
CA PHE A 73 -5.12 4.11 13.06
C PHE A 73 -6.23 4.59 12.12
N LEU A 74 -7.22 3.75 11.81
CA LEU A 74 -8.38 4.14 11.00
C LEU A 74 -9.31 5.11 11.73
N GLU A 75 -9.56 4.89 13.02
CA GLU A 75 -10.33 5.82 13.84
C GLU A 75 -9.64 7.18 13.93
N ARG A 76 -8.32 7.19 14.11
CA ARG A 76 -7.52 8.42 14.05
C ARG A 76 -7.63 9.09 12.70
N TYR A 77 -7.55 8.34 11.61
CA TYR A 77 -7.72 8.86 10.26
C TYR A 77 -9.07 9.55 10.09
N ALA A 78 -10.16 8.87 10.40
CA ALA A 78 -11.51 9.39 10.27
C ALA A 78 -11.72 10.68 11.12
N ARG A 79 -11.16 10.71 12.33
CA ARG A 79 -11.33 11.84 13.26
C ARG A 79 -10.48 13.05 12.91
N LEU A 80 -9.25 12.85 12.45
CA LEU A 80 -8.26 13.93 12.35
C LEU A 80 -8.05 14.41 10.92
N ILE A 81 -8.24 13.55 9.92
CA ILE A 81 -7.66 13.73 8.60
C ILE A 81 -8.69 13.64 7.47
N GLN A 82 -9.89 13.16 7.74
CA GLN A 82 -10.90 13.06 6.69
C GLN A 82 -11.08 14.42 5.96
N GLY A 83 -10.77 14.45 4.66
CA GLY A 83 -10.77 15.67 3.84
C GLY A 83 -9.51 16.54 3.96
N GLN A 84 -8.44 16.07 4.62
CA GLN A 84 -7.16 16.76 4.75
C GLN A 84 -5.95 15.87 4.41
N ASP A 85 -6.19 14.70 3.85
CA ASP A 85 -5.15 13.77 3.43
C ASP A 85 -4.50 14.25 2.13
N ALA A 86 -3.33 14.86 2.25
CA ALA A 86 -2.58 15.40 1.13
C ALA A 86 -2.18 14.34 0.09
N TRP A 87 -2.02 13.08 0.48
CA TRP A 87 -1.74 11.99 -0.46
C TRP A 87 -2.99 11.58 -1.24
N SER A 88 -4.15 11.43 -0.56
CA SER A 88 -5.41 11.12 -1.21
C SER A 88 -5.83 12.23 -2.18
N GLU A 89 -5.76 13.50 -1.76
CA GLU A 89 -6.02 14.64 -2.64
C GLU A 89 -5.10 14.68 -3.87
N ALA A 90 -3.80 14.38 -3.68
CA ALA A 90 -2.86 14.34 -4.79
C ALA A 90 -3.12 13.14 -5.71
N LEU A 91 -3.51 11.99 -5.16
CA LEU A 91 -3.88 10.80 -5.93
C LEU A 91 -5.14 11.06 -6.76
N GLU A 92 -6.16 11.72 -6.21
CA GLU A 92 -7.35 12.12 -6.95
C GLU A 92 -7.03 13.06 -8.12
N ARG A 93 -6.22 14.09 -7.88
CA ARG A 93 -5.76 15.00 -8.95
C ARG A 93 -4.96 14.31 -10.04
N GLN A 94 -4.27 13.22 -9.74
CA GLN A 94 -3.42 12.44 -10.65
C GLN A 94 -4.03 11.08 -10.99
N HIS A 95 -5.34 10.91 -10.83
CA HIS A 95 -6.03 9.63 -10.88
C HIS A 95 -5.68 8.80 -12.13
N GLU A 96 -5.84 9.36 -13.31
CA GLU A 96 -5.53 8.67 -14.57
C GLU A 96 -4.06 8.25 -14.67
N GLN A 97 -3.15 9.13 -14.22
CA GLN A 97 -1.72 8.84 -14.24
C GLN A 97 -1.35 7.74 -13.22
N ALA A 98 -1.98 7.75 -12.05
CA ALA A 98 -1.78 6.72 -11.03
C ALA A 98 -2.32 5.36 -11.50
N LEU A 99 -3.50 5.34 -12.13
CA LEU A 99 -4.06 4.13 -12.76
C LEU A 99 -3.12 3.58 -13.84
N ALA A 100 -2.65 4.43 -14.75
CA ALA A 100 -1.74 4.02 -15.82
C ALA A 100 -0.41 3.47 -15.29
N ARG A 101 0.10 4.02 -14.19
CA ARG A 101 1.31 3.53 -13.51
C ARG A 101 1.04 2.31 -12.62
N GLY A 102 -0.22 2.05 -12.25
CA GLY A 102 -0.63 1.01 -11.30
C GLY A 102 -0.30 1.35 -9.85
N GLY A 103 -0.16 2.62 -9.52
CA GLY A 103 0.15 3.12 -8.17
C GLY A 103 1.08 4.32 -8.18
N SER A 104 1.70 4.63 -7.03
CA SER A 104 2.52 5.83 -6.83
C SER A 104 3.57 5.66 -5.74
N LEU A 105 4.63 6.44 -5.85
CA LEU A 105 5.53 6.79 -4.75
C LEU A 105 5.04 8.10 -4.13
N SER A 106 5.14 8.27 -2.81
CA SER A 106 4.68 9.49 -2.11
C SER A 106 5.32 10.77 -2.67
N GLN A 107 6.61 10.74 -3.01
CA GLN A 107 7.32 11.88 -3.61
C GLN A 107 6.88 12.21 -5.04
N GLN A 108 6.15 11.33 -5.71
CA GLN A 108 5.51 11.61 -7.01
C GLN A 108 4.16 12.32 -6.84
N LEU A 109 3.50 12.10 -5.71
CA LEU A 109 2.21 12.72 -5.37
C LEU A 109 2.42 14.14 -4.84
N ILE A 110 3.33 14.29 -3.90
CA ILE A 110 3.66 15.56 -3.27
C ILE A 110 5.15 15.58 -2.89
N ALA A 111 5.81 16.70 -3.14
CA ALA A 111 7.21 16.86 -2.74
C ALA A 111 7.36 16.67 -1.22
N THR A 112 8.35 15.88 -0.80
CA THR A 112 8.59 15.53 0.61
C THR A 112 8.69 16.73 1.53
N SER A 113 9.32 17.81 1.06
CA SER A 113 9.41 19.06 1.83
C SER A 113 8.06 19.76 2.00
N ALA A 114 7.15 19.63 1.04
CA ALA A 114 5.79 20.18 1.14
C ALA A 114 4.95 19.31 2.08
N LEU A 115 5.03 17.99 1.97
CA LEU A 115 4.39 17.08 2.88
C LEU A 115 4.77 17.36 4.34
N LYS A 116 6.07 17.46 4.64
CA LYS A 116 6.58 17.69 6.00
C LYS A 116 6.16 19.04 6.62
N ARG A 117 5.67 19.98 5.82
CA ARG A 117 5.09 21.25 6.30
C ARG A 117 3.57 21.22 6.43
N SER A 118 2.91 20.15 6.05
CA SER A 118 1.44 20.03 6.12
C SER A 118 0.95 19.65 7.51
N GLY A 119 -0.30 20.00 7.84
CA GLY A 119 -0.99 19.52 9.02
C GLY A 119 -1.16 17.99 8.98
N PHE A 120 -1.43 17.43 7.81
CA PHE A 120 -1.49 15.98 7.62
C PHE A 120 -0.25 15.24 8.13
N TYR A 121 0.95 15.78 7.84
CA TYR A 121 2.18 15.19 8.37
C TYR A 121 2.31 15.40 9.88
N ALA A 122 2.09 16.62 10.37
CA ALA A 122 2.30 16.96 11.78
C ALA A 122 1.34 16.22 12.72
N ASP A 123 0.06 16.13 12.34
CA ASP A 123 -1.02 15.67 13.20
C ASP A 123 -1.33 14.17 13.03
N TYR A 124 -0.96 13.59 11.88
CA TYR A 124 -1.27 12.20 11.59
C TYR A 124 -0.03 11.33 11.27
N LEU A 125 0.74 11.65 10.23
CA LEU A 125 1.84 10.77 9.79
C LEU A 125 2.97 10.67 10.82
N ARG A 126 3.43 11.79 11.33
CA ARG A 126 4.52 11.82 12.31
C ARG A 126 4.19 11.09 13.61
N PRO A 127 3.00 11.23 14.23
CA PRO A 127 2.57 10.43 15.36
C PRO A 127 2.50 8.92 15.09
N LEU A 128 2.21 8.53 13.84
CA LEU A 128 2.25 7.12 13.41
C LEU A 128 3.65 6.62 13.04
N GLY A 129 4.66 7.49 13.13
CA GLY A 129 6.03 7.15 12.77
C GLY A 129 6.24 6.93 11.27
N ILE A 130 5.58 7.73 10.40
CA ILE A 130 5.58 7.57 8.95
C ILE A 130 6.25 8.76 8.26
N ASP A 131 7.22 8.49 7.39
CA ASP A 131 7.89 9.53 6.57
C ASP A 131 7.58 9.41 5.07
N ALA A 132 7.35 8.21 4.55
CA ALA A 132 7.14 7.97 3.13
C ALA A 132 6.17 6.82 2.89
N MET A 133 5.59 6.79 1.70
CA MET A 133 4.66 5.76 1.25
C MET A 133 5.00 5.31 -0.17
N VAL A 134 4.80 4.03 -0.44
CA VAL A 134 4.61 3.47 -1.77
C VAL A 134 3.26 2.76 -1.82
N ASN A 135 2.50 2.95 -2.88
CA ASN A 135 1.25 2.24 -3.07
C ASN A 135 1.15 1.56 -4.44
N SER A 136 0.31 0.53 -4.51
CA SER A 136 -0.17 -0.02 -5.77
C SER A 136 -1.68 -0.16 -5.75
N ILE A 137 -2.29 0.00 -6.93
CA ILE A 137 -3.74 -0.13 -7.12
C ILE A 137 -4.04 -1.60 -7.39
N VAL A 138 -4.65 -2.25 -6.40
CA VAL A 138 -5.01 -3.68 -6.48
C VAL A 138 -6.21 -3.88 -7.40
N GLU A 139 -7.25 -3.08 -7.22
CA GLU A 139 -8.49 -3.17 -7.97
C GLU A 139 -9.17 -1.80 -8.01
N SER A 140 -9.91 -1.54 -9.09
CA SER A 140 -10.83 -0.41 -9.22
C SER A 140 -12.24 -0.97 -9.26
N SER A 141 -13.14 -0.46 -8.42
CA SER A 141 -14.54 -0.84 -8.46
C SER A 141 -15.32 -0.02 -9.50
N PRO A 142 -16.47 -0.51 -9.99
CA PRO A 142 -17.26 0.18 -11.00
C PRO A 142 -17.76 1.57 -10.58
N ASP A 143 -17.90 1.82 -9.30
CA ASP A 143 -18.27 3.10 -8.69
C ASP A 143 -17.08 4.06 -8.48
N GLY A 144 -15.89 3.67 -8.95
CA GLY A 144 -14.68 4.49 -8.90
C GLY A 144 -13.84 4.31 -7.63
N GLY A 145 -14.26 3.48 -6.67
CA GLY A 145 -13.47 3.17 -5.50
C GLY A 145 -12.17 2.43 -5.84
N LEU A 146 -11.08 2.76 -5.18
CA LEU A 146 -9.79 2.12 -5.37
C LEU A 146 -9.43 1.23 -4.18
N HIS A 147 -9.16 -0.05 -4.44
CA HIS A 147 -8.48 -0.92 -3.49
C HIS A 147 -6.98 -0.66 -3.61
N VAL A 148 -6.38 -0.20 -2.54
CA VAL A 148 -4.99 0.27 -2.54
C VAL A 148 -4.18 -0.50 -1.52
N LEU A 149 -3.10 -1.11 -1.97
CA LEU A 149 -2.07 -1.69 -1.11
C LEU A 149 -1.00 -0.64 -0.87
N ALA A 150 -0.87 -0.16 0.35
CA ALA A 150 0.10 0.85 0.76
C ALA A 150 1.13 0.27 1.73
N MET A 151 2.39 0.65 1.55
CA MET A 151 3.48 0.38 2.47
C MET A 151 4.11 1.69 2.91
N TYR A 152 4.53 1.74 4.17
CA TYR A 152 5.05 2.96 4.78
C TYR A 152 6.44 2.73 5.36
N ASN A 153 7.32 3.72 5.19
CA ASN A 153 8.61 3.77 5.84
C ASN A 153 8.52 4.49 7.19
N ASP A 154 9.32 4.01 8.13
CA ASP A 154 9.48 4.63 9.44
C ASP A 154 10.19 5.99 9.33
N LEU A 155 10.03 6.83 10.37
CA LEU A 155 10.70 8.13 10.46
C LEU A 155 12.21 7.99 10.29
N GLY A 156 12.78 8.84 9.43
CA GLY A 156 14.20 8.87 9.14
C GLY A 156 14.69 7.79 8.17
N GLN A 157 13.81 6.91 7.69
CA GLN A 157 14.15 5.98 6.63
C GLN A 157 14.17 6.66 5.26
N PRO A 158 14.98 6.19 4.31
CA PRO A 158 14.96 6.70 2.93
C PRO A 158 13.57 6.54 2.29
N GLU A 159 13.27 7.41 1.34
CA GLU A 159 12.09 7.26 0.48
C GLU A 159 12.14 5.94 -0.29
N PHE A 160 10.96 5.41 -0.63
CA PHE A 160 10.87 4.22 -1.48
C PHE A 160 11.44 4.51 -2.87
N THR A 161 12.14 3.53 -3.39
CA THR A 161 12.78 3.59 -4.70
C THR A 161 11.85 3.11 -5.83
N PRO A 162 12.11 3.50 -7.09
CA PRO A 162 11.40 2.94 -8.24
C PRO A 162 11.50 1.40 -8.33
N ALA A 163 12.59 0.81 -7.85
CA ALA A 163 12.76 -0.64 -7.83
C ALA A 163 11.80 -1.31 -6.82
N GLN A 164 11.65 -0.75 -5.62
CA GLN A 164 10.66 -1.24 -4.63
C GLN A 164 9.22 -1.07 -5.14
N PHE A 165 8.93 0.05 -5.81
CA PHE A 165 7.63 0.24 -6.47
C PHE A 165 7.37 -0.82 -7.56
N ALA A 166 8.35 -1.12 -8.39
CA ALA A 166 8.23 -2.18 -9.40
C ALA A 166 7.98 -3.55 -8.79
N GLN A 167 8.64 -3.88 -7.68
CA GLN A 167 8.42 -5.12 -6.93
C GLN A 167 7.02 -5.19 -6.33
N LEU A 168 6.52 -4.11 -5.72
CA LEU A 168 5.16 -4.03 -5.20
C LEU A 168 4.13 -4.22 -6.31
N ARG A 169 4.32 -3.57 -7.45
CA ARG A 169 3.46 -3.73 -8.63
C ARG A 169 3.46 -5.16 -9.16
N ALA A 170 4.59 -5.84 -9.16
CA ALA A 170 4.68 -7.24 -9.58
C ALA A 170 3.88 -8.18 -8.66
N ALA A 171 3.77 -7.87 -7.37
CA ALA A 171 2.97 -8.63 -6.41
C ALA A 171 1.46 -8.35 -6.52
N THR A 172 1.05 -7.21 -7.06
CA THR A 172 -0.34 -6.72 -7.08
C THR A 172 -1.34 -7.69 -7.72
N PRO A 173 -1.07 -8.34 -8.89
CA PRO A 173 -2.00 -9.30 -9.48
C PRO A 173 -2.31 -10.48 -8.55
N TRP A 174 -1.33 -10.91 -7.76
CA TRP A 174 -1.48 -12.00 -6.79
C TRP A 174 -2.34 -11.57 -5.61
N VAL A 175 -2.09 -10.40 -5.05
CA VAL A 175 -2.94 -9.81 -3.98
C VAL A 175 -4.38 -9.73 -4.46
N ARG A 176 -4.61 -9.25 -5.67
CA ARG A 176 -5.96 -9.19 -6.30
C ARG A 176 -6.61 -10.56 -6.37
N SER A 177 -5.90 -11.57 -6.84
CA SER A 177 -6.42 -12.94 -6.98
C SER A 177 -6.78 -13.54 -5.62
N LEU A 178 -5.92 -13.37 -4.61
CA LEU A 178 -6.17 -13.82 -3.24
C LEU A 178 -7.39 -13.12 -2.62
N MET A 179 -7.50 -11.80 -2.79
CA MET A 179 -8.65 -11.04 -2.28
C MET A 179 -9.97 -11.47 -2.94
N ARG A 180 -9.95 -11.79 -4.24
CA ARG A 180 -11.12 -12.31 -4.94
C ARG A 180 -11.48 -13.73 -4.48
N ALA A 181 -10.51 -14.58 -4.21
CA ALA A 181 -10.73 -15.93 -3.68
C ALA A 181 -11.32 -15.89 -2.26
N GLN A 182 -10.84 -14.97 -1.41
CA GLN A 182 -11.32 -14.79 -0.04
C GLN A 182 -12.77 -14.29 0.05
N ARG A 183 -13.27 -13.59 -0.96
CA ARG A 183 -14.66 -13.06 -1.02
C ARG A 183 -15.70 -14.07 -1.52
N ARG A 184 -15.28 -15.24 -1.99
CA ARG A 184 -16.16 -16.33 -2.46
C ARG A 184 -16.54 -17.28 -1.35
#